data_bc4283700c80ecd28ed350f9aa87fcd7
#
_entry.id   bc4283700c80ecd28ed350f9aa87fcd7
#
_cell.length_a   1.000
_cell.length_b   1.000
_cell.length_c   1.000
_cell.angle_alpha   90.00
_cell.angle_beta   90.00
_cell.angle_gamma   90.00
#
_symmetry.space_group_name_H-M   'P 1'
#
loop_
_entity.id
_entity.type
_entity.pdbx_description
1 polymer ?
#
loop_
_entity_poly.entity_id
_entity_poly.type
_entity_poly.pdbx_seq_one_letter_code
_entity_poly.pdbx_strand_id
1 'polypeptide(L)'
;MCWKKLFFKSKIFLLVFVPLFFLSEYIFILTAHENKVSGENNFYGGDFTLKSTKGPFSLNDLRGSVVLLFFGYTSCPSVCPISLATISNVFSQMSPDELKRTKALFISLDPEKDNLEILKQYTNYFHSNIVGLTDDIKTLTKVAKQYGVKYKKTLVPDSALGYVISHSDDIFVVGPDGKPQKTFPHDTNTVPLLAQIKRLLVVN
;
A
#
# COMPACT_ATOMS: atom_id res chain seq x y z
N MET A 1 -30.94 -70.27 10.35
CA MET A 1 -29.54 -70.15 9.92
C MET A 1 -29.45 -69.12 8.81
N CYS A 2 -29.67 -67.80 9.10
CA CYS A 2 -29.61 -66.75 8.08
C CYS A 2 -29.45 -65.33 8.67
N TRP A 3 -28.54 -65.13 9.67
CA TRP A 3 -28.35 -63.77 10.23
C TRP A 3 -26.88 -63.29 10.27
N LYS A 4 -25.92 -64.09 9.82
CA LYS A 4 -24.49 -63.71 9.87
C LYS A 4 -23.98 -63.00 8.58
N LYS A 5 -24.75 -62.91 7.51
CA LYS A 5 -24.28 -62.30 6.24
C LYS A 5 -24.61 -60.79 6.07
N LEU A 6 -25.46 -60.19 6.94
CA LEU A 6 -25.87 -58.80 6.79
C LEU A 6 -24.89 -57.81 7.49
N PHE A 7 -24.17 -58.25 8.50
CA PHE A 7 -23.26 -57.40 9.26
C PHE A 7 -21.89 -57.16 8.57
N PHE A 8 -21.50 -58.03 7.63
CA PHE A 8 -20.19 -57.89 6.97
C PHE A 8 -20.18 -56.83 5.90
N LYS A 9 -21.29 -56.52 5.24
CA LYS A 9 -21.39 -55.44 4.22
C LYS A 9 -21.43 -54.06 4.83
N SER A 10 -21.91 -53.90 6.07
CA SER A 10 -21.96 -52.61 6.76
C SER A 10 -20.57 -52.11 7.20
N LYS A 11 -19.66 -53.01 7.63
CA LYS A 11 -18.31 -52.61 8.04
C LYS A 11 -17.42 -52.18 6.87
N ILE A 12 -17.58 -52.74 5.67
CA ILE A 12 -16.84 -52.38 4.49
C ILE A 12 -17.33 -51.03 3.99
N PHE A 13 -18.63 -50.72 4.06
CA PHE A 13 -19.20 -49.44 3.68
C PHE A 13 -18.68 -48.30 4.57
N LEU A 14 -18.55 -48.55 5.88
CA LEU A 14 -18.03 -47.54 6.83
C LEU A 14 -16.54 -47.26 6.62
N LEU A 15 -15.74 -48.29 6.26
CA LEU A 15 -14.29 -48.17 6.08
C LEU A 15 -13.88 -47.46 4.77
N VAL A 16 -14.74 -47.46 3.78
CA VAL A 16 -14.43 -46.82 2.47
C VAL A 16 -15.02 -45.41 2.38
N PHE A 17 -16.25 -45.20 2.91
CA PHE A 17 -16.92 -43.88 2.79
C PHE A 17 -16.40 -42.83 3.78
N VAL A 18 -15.99 -43.21 4.97
CA VAL A 18 -15.45 -42.26 5.96
C VAL A 18 -14.16 -41.59 5.49
N PRO A 19 -13.14 -42.32 4.98
CA PRO A 19 -11.92 -41.66 4.50
C PRO A 19 -12.16 -40.82 3.20
N LEU A 20 -13.11 -41.23 2.33
CA LEU A 20 -13.48 -40.44 1.15
C LEU A 20 -14.14 -39.09 1.52
N PHE A 21 -14.97 -39.08 2.56
CA PHE A 21 -15.59 -37.86 3.06
C PHE A 21 -14.54 -36.89 3.64
N PHE A 22 -13.61 -37.37 4.46
CA PHE A 22 -12.52 -36.54 4.97
C PHE A 22 -11.55 -36.06 3.89
N LEU A 23 -11.36 -36.86 2.82
CA LEU A 23 -10.53 -36.45 1.69
C LEU A 23 -11.20 -35.31 0.90
N SER A 24 -12.53 -35.34 0.74
CA SER A 24 -13.27 -34.26 0.07
C SER A 24 -13.26 -32.94 0.86
N GLU A 25 -13.39 -33.04 2.19
CA GLU A 25 -13.27 -31.88 3.09
C GLU A 25 -11.84 -31.29 3.06
N TYR A 26 -10.83 -32.15 3.05
CA TYR A 26 -9.43 -31.71 2.97
C TYR A 26 -9.10 -31.05 1.63
N ILE A 27 -9.60 -31.56 0.49
CA ILE A 27 -9.45 -30.95 -0.82
C ILE A 27 -10.22 -29.64 -0.89
N PHE A 28 -11.42 -29.55 -0.29
CA PHE A 28 -12.20 -28.31 -0.24
C PHE A 28 -11.48 -27.22 0.56
N ILE A 29 -10.83 -27.57 1.69
CA ILE A 29 -10.03 -26.63 2.48
C ILE A 29 -8.80 -26.15 1.69
N LEU A 30 -8.13 -27.03 0.94
CA LEU A 30 -6.97 -26.66 0.11
C LEU A 30 -7.38 -25.73 -1.04
N THR A 31 -8.50 -26.00 -1.69
CA THR A 31 -9.01 -25.14 -2.79
C THR A 31 -9.58 -23.81 -2.30
N ALA A 32 -10.13 -23.77 -1.08
CA ALA A 32 -10.60 -22.52 -0.47
C ALA A 32 -9.44 -21.59 -0.04
N HIS A 33 -8.24 -22.12 0.14
CA HIS A 33 -7.06 -21.30 0.48
C HIS A 33 -6.42 -20.62 -0.73
N GLU A 34 -6.64 -21.13 -1.95
CA GLU A 34 -6.11 -20.54 -3.19
C GLU A 34 -6.99 -19.44 -3.80
N ASN A 35 -8.25 -19.29 -3.37
CA ASN A 35 -9.20 -18.38 -4.03
C ASN A 35 -9.32 -16.98 -3.40
N LYS A 36 -8.34 -16.52 -2.60
CA LYS A 36 -8.37 -15.18 -2.01
C LYS A 36 -7.24 -14.25 -2.46
N VAL A 37 -6.73 -14.41 -3.68
CA VAL A 37 -5.81 -13.43 -4.29
C VAL A 37 -6.12 -13.30 -5.78
N SER A 38 -7.27 -12.75 -6.12
CA SER A 38 -7.50 -12.12 -7.42
C SER A 38 -8.53 -11.01 -7.29
N GLY A 39 -8.23 -10.00 -6.45
CA GLY A 39 -8.73 -8.68 -6.76
C GLY A 39 -7.98 -8.25 -8.02
N GLU A 40 -8.65 -8.09 -9.14
CA GLU A 40 -8.15 -7.27 -10.24
C GLU A 40 -7.84 -5.90 -9.64
N ASN A 41 -6.58 -5.70 -9.25
CA ASN A 41 -6.05 -4.39 -8.95
C ASN A 41 -6.04 -3.65 -10.28
N ASN A 42 -7.13 -2.99 -10.64
CA ASN A 42 -7.12 -1.90 -11.59
C ASN A 42 -6.24 -0.82 -10.98
N PHE A 43 -4.92 -0.98 -11.12
CA PHE A 43 -3.96 0.02 -10.69
C PHE A 43 -4.17 1.25 -11.56
N TYR A 44 -4.94 2.18 -11.02
CA TYR A 44 -4.88 3.55 -11.49
C TYR A 44 -3.48 4.06 -11.18
N GLY A 45 -2.92 4.87 -12.03
CA GLY A 45 -1.59 5.43 -11.83
C GLY A 45 -1.11 6.13 -13.09
N GLY A 46 0.14 6.51 -13.11
CA GLY A 46 0.78 7.16 -14.24
C GLY A 46 1.61 8.37 -13.82
N ASP A 47 2.28 8.98 -14.77
CA ASP A 47 3.16 10.11 -14.52
C ASP A 47 2.40 11.36 -14.10
N PHE A 48 3.06 12.12 -13.23
CA PHE A 48 2.62 13.44 -12.81
C PHE A 48 3.83 14.35 -12.58
N THR A 49 3.60 15.63 -12.56
CA THR A 49 4.57 16.63 -12.12
C THR A 49 3.91 17.50 -11.06
N LEU A 50 4.57 17.65 -9.90
CA LEU A 50 4.15 18.49 -8.78
C LEU A 50 5.30 19.41 -8.35
N LYS A 51 5.04 20.34 -7.45
CA LYS A 51 6.04 21.25 -6.90
C LYS A 51 6.79 20.64 -5.73
N SER A 52 8.09 20.85 -5.70
CA SER A 52 8.98 20.57 -4.57
C SER A 52 9.79 21.83 -4.22
N THR A 53 10.53 21.79 -3.12
CA THR A 53 11.46 22.90 -2.75
C THR A 53 12.59 23.12 -3.76
N LYS A 54 12.82 22.16 -4.66
CA LYS A 54 13.84 22.23 -5.73
C LYS A 54 13.24 22.59 -7.09
N GLY A 55 11.96 22.98 -7.15
CA GLY A 55 11.23 23.25 -8.37
C GLY A 55 10.29 22.11 -8.78
N PRO A 56 9.86 22.08 -10.05
CA PRO A 56 9.02 20.99 -10.56
C PRO A 56 9.68 19.62 -10.33
N PHE A 57 8.89 18.65 -9.89
CA PHE A 57 9.32 17.29 -9.61
C PHE A 57 8.42 16.31 -10.36
N SER A 58 8.97 15.56 -11.28
CA SER A 58 8.24 14.59 -12.08
C SER A 58 8.49 13.16 -11.59
N LEU A 59 7.43 12.36 -11.51
CA LEU A 59 7.59 10.92 -11.27
C LEU A 59 8.43 10.25 -12.38
N ASN A 60 8.35 10.77 -13.60
CA ASN A 60 9.14 10.26 -14.72
C ASN A 60 10.65 10.39 -14.49
N ASP A 61 11.10 11.36 -13.70
CA ASP A 61 12.53 11.55 -13.38
C ASP A 61 13.08 10.45 -12.47
N LEU A 62 12.20 9.62 -11.90
CA LEU A 62 12.54 8.50 -11.03
C LEU A 62 12.51 7.14 -11.75
N ARG A 63 12.49 7.10 -13.08
CA ARG A 63 12.63 5.83 -13.82
C ARG A 63 13.91 5.10 -13.42
N GLY A 64 13.84 3.78 -13.29
CA GLY A 64 14.91 2.95 -12.75
C GLY A 64 14.93 2.84 -11.22
N SER A 65 14.07 3.60 -10.52
CA SER A 65 13.92 3.54 -9.06
C SER A 65 12.57 2.97 -8.65
N VAL A 66 12.52 2.36 -7.47
CA VAL A 66 11.26 2.04 -6.80
C VAL A 66 10.77 3.27 -6.05
N VAL A 67 9.50 3.62 -6.23
CA VAL A 67 8.91 4.81 -5.62
C VAL A 67 7.72 4.43 -4.75
N LEU A 68 7.73 4.89 -3.50
CA LEU A 68 6.58 4.82 -2.61
C LEU A 68 5.81 6.14 -2.70
N LEU A 69 4.49 6.08 -2.95
CA LEU A 69 3.64 7.28 -2.91
C LEU A 69 2.72 7.17 -1.71
N PHE A 70 2.59 8.25 -0.98
CA PHE A 70 1.63 8.38 0.10
C PHE A 70 0.98 9.77 0.04
N PHE A 71 -0.36 9.77 0.00
CA PHE A 71 -1.16 10.98 0.01
C PHE A 71 -1.59 11.30 1.44
N GLY A 72 -1.45 12.56 1.84
CA GLY A 72 -1.76 12.96 3.21
C GLY A 72 -1.71 14.46 3.41
N TYR A 73 -1.48 14.91 4.64
CA TYR A 73 -1.29 16.31 5.00
C TYR A 73 -0.53 16.41 6.33
N THR A 74 0.21 17.51 6.56
CA THR A 74 1.15 17.58 7.71
C THR A 74 0.43 17.70 9.06
N SER A 75 -0.76 18.28 9.10
CA SER A 75 -1.56 18.42 10.31
C SER A 75 -2.44 17.20 10.63
N CYS A 76 -2.25 16.07 9.92
CA CYS A 76 -2.93 14.80 10.23
C CYS A 76 -2.45 14.26 11.59
N PRO A 77 -3.34 14.01 12.56
CA PRO A 77 -2.92 13.67 13.92
C PRO A 77 -2.51 12.20 14.11
N SER A 78 -2.74 11.32 13.15
CA SER A 78 -2.59 9.88 13.36
C SER A 78 -1.97 9.14 12.17
N VAL A 79 -2.73 8.94 11.09
CA VAL A 79 -2.36 8.03 9.99
C VAL A 79 -1.08 8.46 9.27
N CYS A 80 -0.94 9.76 8.93
CA CYS A 80 0.21 10.23 8.17
C CYS A 80 1.55 10.02 8.89
N PRO A 81 1.71 10.38 10.18
CA PRO A 81 2.97 10.11 10.88
C PRO A 81 3.26 8.61 11.04
N ILE A 82 2.24 7.75 11.23
CA ILE A 82 2.42 6.30 11.31
C ILE A 82 2.94 5.75 9.98
N SER A 83 2.32 6.11 8.86
CA SER A 83 2.74 5.66 7.53
C SER A 83 4.16 6.11 7.18
N LEU A 84 4.51 7.37 7.46
CA LEU A 84 5.86 7.88 7.21
C LEU A 84 6.91 7.24 8.12
N ALA A 85 6.57 6.92 9.37
CA ALA A 85 7.44 6.17 10.28
C ALA A 85 7.65 4.73 9.77
N THR A 86 6.60 4.07 9.24
CA THR A 86 6.73 2.76 8.61
C THR A 86 7.66 2.81 7.40
N ILE A 87 7.51 3.79 6.52
CA ILE A 87 8.41 4.01 5.37
C ILE A 87 9.85 4.27 5.83
N SER A 88 10.05 5.11 6.83
CA SER A 88 11.36 5.39 7.43
C SER A 88 12.02 4.14 7.99
N ASN A 89 11.25 3.31 8.71
CA ASN A 89 11.73 2.03 9.24
C ASN A 89 12.09 1.02 8.13
N VAL A 90 11.40 1.04 7.00
CA VAL A 90 11.78 0.26 5.82
C VAL A 90 13.12 0.76 5.27
N PHE A 91 13.29 2.06 5.11
CA PHE A 91 14.52 2.66 4.59
C PHE A 91 15.73 2.39 5.50
N SER A 92 15.56 2.38 6.83
CA SER A 92 16.64 2.07 7.76
C SER A 92 17.17 0.62 7.67
N GLN A 93 16.40 -0.29 7.06
CA GLN A 93 16.76 -1.70 6.84
C GLN A 93 17.33 -1.96 5.44
N MET A 94 17.51 -0.91 4.62
CA MET A 94 18.03 -1.00 3.27
C MET A 94 19.52 -0.66 3.22
N SER A 95 20.24 -1.31 2.32
CA SER A 95 21.63 -0.95 2.04
C SER A 95 21.73 0.43 1.36
N PRO A 96 22.91 1.09 1.40
CA PRO A 96 23.09 2.38 0.72
C PRO A 96 22.76 2.34 -0.78
N ASP A 97 23.03 1.21 -1.46
CA ASP A 97 22.76 1.08 -2.89
C ASP A 97 21.25 0.87 -3.17
N GLU A 98 20.55 0.13 -2.34
CA GLU A 98 19.08 0.04 -2.39
C GLU A 98 18.44 1.42 -2.16
N LEU A 99 18.93 2.18 -1.17
CA LEU A 99 18.43 3.53 -0.86
C LEU A 99 18.63 4.53 -2.00
N LYS A 100 19.73 4.45 -2.75
CA LYS A 100 19.96 5.29 -3.94
C LYS A 100 18.89 5.08 -5.01
N ARG A 101 18.35 3.86 -5.09
CA ARG A 101 17.34 3.44 -6.06
C ARG A 101 15.93 3.39 -5.48
N THR A 102 15.69 4.01 -4.32
CA THR A 102 14.37 4.03 -3.69
C THR A 102 14.04 5.41 -3.17
N LYS A 103 12.86 5.91 -3.46
CA LYS A 103 12.35 7.20 -2.97
C LYS A 103 10.94 7.02 -2.40
N ALA A 104 10.56 7.89 -1.48
CA ALA A 104 9.16 8.06 -1.11
C ALA A 104 8.73 9.50 -1.42
N LEU A 105 7.50 9.64 -1.91
CA LEU A 105 6.87 10.93 -2.21
C LEU A 105 5.66 11.09 -1.30
N PHE A 106 5.72 12.06 -0.43
CA PHE A 106 4.59 12.51 0.39
C PHE A 106 3.87 13.62 -0.36
N ILE A 107 2.68 13.32 -0.88
CA ILE A 107 1.87 14.25 -1.68
C ILE A 107 0.83 14.87 -0.78
N SER A 108 0.98 16.16 -0.47
CA SER A 108 0.01 16.86 0.38
C SER A 108 -1.28 17.14 -0.36
N LEU A 109 -2.40 16.85 0.32
CA LEU A 109 -3.75 17.17 -0.10
C LEU A 109 -4.27 18.48 0.52
N ASP A 110 -3.42 19.20 1.27
CA ASP A 110 -3.76 20.47 1.93
C ASP A 110 -2.83 21.64 1.51
N PRO A 111 -2.91 22.11 0.27
CA PRO A 111 -2.03 23.18 -0.20
C PRO A 111 -2.27 24.53 0.52
N GLU A 112 -3.34 24.67 1.29
CA GLU A 112 -3.62 25.88 2.06
C GLU A 112 -2.72 26.00 3.31
N LYS A 113 -2.40 24.86 3.95
CA LYS A 113 -1.54 24.81 5.15
C LYS A 113 -0.14 24.31 4.85
N ASP A 114 0.00 23.39 3.90
CA ASP A 114 1.23 22.68 3.60
C ASP A 114 2.03 23.37 2.48
N ASN A 115 2.76 24.43 2.82
CA ASN A 115 3.71 24.99 1.87
C ASN A 115 4.95 24.10 1.72
N LEU A 116 5.77 24.37 0.70
CA LEU A 116 6.92 23.53 0.37
C LEU A 116 7.96 23.42 1.51
N GLU A 117 8.15 24.49 2.29
CA GLU A 117 9.13 24.49 3.38
C GLU A 117 8.64 23.67 4.57
N ILE A 118 7.35 23.77 4.91
CA ILE A 118 6.70 22.92 5.92
C ILE A 118 6.80 21.44 5.49
N LEU A 119 6.49 21.12 4.25
CA LEU A 119 6.58 19.77 3.72
C LEU A 119 8.00 19.21 3.80
N LYS A 120 9.00 20.00 3.44
CA LYS A 120 10.40 19.60 3.52
C LYS A 120 10.83 19.31 4.97
N GLN A 121 10.48 20.19 5.91
CA GLN A 121 10.78 19.98 7.31
C GLN A 121 10.09 18.72 7.85
N TYR A 122 8.81 18.56 7.54
CA TYR A 122 8.02 17.42 7.97
C TYR A 122 8.56 16.10 7.41
N THR A 123 8.84 16.01 6.12
CA THR A 123 9.35 14.77 5.52
C THR A 123 10.78 14.44 5.94
N ASN A 124 11.65 15.45 6.09
CA ASN A 124 13.02 15.26 6.57
C ASN A 124 13.10 14.76 8.02
N TYR A 125 12.10 15.08 8.85
CA TYR A 125 12.01 14.52 10.20
C TYR A 125 11.95 12.99 10.19
N PHE A 126 11.32 12.38 9.20
CA PHE A 126 11.23 10.93 9.08
C PHE A 126 12.44 10.34 8.35
N HIS A 127 12.76 10.82 7.14
CA HIS A 127 13.91 10.33 6.38
C HIS A 127 14.26 11.24 5.19
N SER A 128 15.54 11.42 4.88
CA SER A 128 16.03 12.26 3.76
C SER A 128 15.61 11.77 2.37
N ASN A 129 15.25 10.49 2.22
CA ASN A 129 14.71 9.92 0.98
C ASN A 129 13.20 10.12 0.80
N ILE A 130 12.53 10.78 1.74
CA ILE A 130 11.12 11.16 1.62
C ILE A 130 11.05 12.60 1.12
N VAL A 131 10.39 12.81 0.00
CA VAL A 131 10.24 14.13 -0.63
C VAL A 131 8.81 14.62 -0.48
N GLY A 132 8.63 15.79 0.11
CA GLY A 132 7.33 16.44 0.21
C GLY A 132 6.97 17.17 -1.08
N LEU A 133 5.77 16.93 -1.61
CA LEU A 133 5.26 17.51 -2.83
C LEU A 133 3.87 18.11 -2.60
N THR A 134 3.58 19.19 -3.28
CA THR A 134 2.23 19.79 -3.35
C THR A 134 2.07 20.56 -4.65
N ASP A 135 0.87 21.03 -4.93
CA ASP A 135 0.56 21.95 -6.04
C ASP A 135 -0.77 22.68 -5.77
N ASP A 136 -1.32 23.36 -6.76
CA ASP A 136 -2.69 23.85 -6.67
C ASP A 136 -3.70 22.70 -6.54
N ILE A 137 -4.87 23.02 -5.94
CA ILE A 137 -5.90 22.00 -5.62
C ILE A 137 -6.42 21.26 -6.86
N LYS A 138 -6.45 21.90 -8.03
CA LYS A 138 -6.91 21.29 -9.28
C LYS A 138 -5.94 20.21 -9.75
N THR A 139 -4.64 20.52 -9.71
CA THR A 139 -3.56 19.59 -10.06
C THR A 139 -3.54 18.42 -9.07
N LEU A 140 -3.61 18.68 -7.76
CA LEU A 140 -3.66 17.66 -6.73
C LEU A 140 -4.88 16.73 -6.88
N THR A 141 -6.06 17.29 -7.16
CA THR A 141 -7.29 16.50 -7.40
C THR A 141 -7.12 15.58 -8.62
N LYS A 142 -6.48 16.07 -9.70
CA LYS A 142 -6.20 15.24 -10.88
C LYS A 142 -5.28 14.08 -10.53
N VAL A 143 -4.18 14.33 -9.82
CA VAL A 143 -3.21 13.29 -9.43
C VAL A 143 -3.84 12.30 -8.44
N ALA A 144 -4.57 12.77 -7.44
CA ALA A 144 -5.28 11.91 -6.50
C ALA A 144 -6.26 10.97 -7.24
N LYS A 145 -7.07 11.51 -8.16
CA LYS A 145 -8.00 10.72 -8.98
C LYS A 145 -7.26 9.68 -9.83
N GLN A 146 -6.11 10.03 -10.40
CA GLN A 146 -5.28 9.15 -11.23
C GLN A 146 -4.80 7.91 -10.44
N TYR A 147 -4.57 8.05 -9.14
CA TYR A 147 -4.21 6.96 -8.23
C TYR A 147 -5.40 6.36 -7.48
N GLY A 148 -6.63 6.75 -7.81
CA GLY A 148 -7.84 6.26 -7.14
C GLY A 148 -8.02 6.78 -5.71
N VAL A 149 -7.23 7.77 -5.30
CA VAL A 149 -7.28 8.37 -3.97
C VAL A 149 -8.52 9.25 -3.84
N LYS A 150 -9.34 8.94 -2.86
CA LYS A 150 -10.51 9.74 -2.47
C LYS A 150 -10.14 10.58 -1.27
N TYR A 151 -10.54 11.85 -1.25
CA TYR A 151 -10.35 12.71 -0.10
C TYR A 151 -11.49 13.73 0.03
N LYS A 152 -11.73 14.19 1.26
CA LYS A 152 -12.77 15.18 1.58
C LYS A 152 -12.32 16.05 2.75
N LYS A 153 -12.34 17.36 2.55
CA LYS A 153 -12.16 18.36 3.61
C LYS A 153 -13.48 18.54 4.36
N THR A 154 -13.44 18.41 5.69
CA THR A 154 -14.61 18.57 6.57
C THR A 154 -14.27 19.58 7.65
N LEU A 155 -15.09 20.63 7.76
CA LEU A 155 -14.95 21.65 8.81
C LEU A 155 -15.25 21.04 10.19
N VAL A 156 -14.43 21.41 11.18
CA VAL A 156 -14.60 21.06 12.59
C VAL A 156 -14.46 22.34 13.41
N PRO A 157 -15.53 23.15 13.51
CA PRO A 157 -15.48 24.52 14.06
C PRO A 157 -14.90 24.60 15.48
N ASP A 158 -15.16 23.58 16.31
CA ASP A 158 -14.72 23.54 17.72
C ASP A 158 -13.32 22.94 17.91
N SER A 159 -12.61 22.62 16.82
CA SER A 159 -11.24 22.10 16.84
C SER A 159 -10.24 23.19 16.51
N ALA A 160 -9.10 23.20 17.21
CA ALA A 160 -7.96 24.06 16.88
C ALA A 160 -7.44 23.83 15.43
N LEU A 161 -7.75 22.68 14.84
CA LEU A 161 -7.41 22.36 13.44
C LEU A 161 -8.30 23.11 12.44
N GLY A 162 -9.51 23.53 12.85
CA GLY A 162 -10.52 24.17 11.99
C GLY A 162 -11.18 23.22 10.97
N TYR A 163 -10.42 22.26 10.47
CA TYR A 163 -10.90 21.19 9.58
C TYR A 163 -9.98 19.96 9.63
N VAL A 164 -10.51 18.84 9.15
CA VAL A 164 -9.80 17.60 8.90
C VAL A 164 -9.97 17.18 7.43
N ILE A 165 -9.00 16.44 6.90
CA ILE A 165 -9.10 15.84 5.57
C ILE A 165 -9.14 14.32 5.73
N SER A 166 -10.31 13.74 5.48
CA SER A 166 -10.45 12.29 5.33
C SER A 166 -9.92 11.90 3.95
N HIS A 167 -9.07 10.91 3.86
CA HIS A 167 -8.48 10.46 2.59
C HIS A 167 -8.22 8.94 2.60
N SER A 168 -8.05 8.37 1.41
CA SER A 168 -7.47 7.02 1.27
C SER A 168 -6.02 7.05 1.77
N ASP A 169 -5.64 6.08 2.56
CA ASP A 169 -4.40 6.06 3.35
C ASP A 169 -3.43 4.95 2.95
N ASP A 170 -3.61 4.40 1.76
CA ASP A 170 -2.73 3.37 1.20
C ASP A 170 -1.36 3.93 0.81
N ILE A 171 -0.32 3.09 0.99
CA ILE A 171 1.02 3.30 0.45
C ILE A 171 1.08 2.61 -0.92
N PHE A 172 1.26 3.37 -1.98
CA PHE A 172 1.40 2.86 -3.34
C PHE A 172 2.87 2.56 -3.63
N VAL A 173 3.15 1.37 -4.17
CA VAL A 173 4.49 1.01 -4.66
C VAL A 173 4.49 1.09 -6.17
N VAL A 174 5.35 1.95 -6.71
CA VAL A 174 5.58 2.14 -8.15
C VAL A 174 6.92 1.50 -8.50
N GLY A 175 6.92 0.71 -9.56
CA GLY A 175 8.11 0.02 -10.06
C GLY A 175 9.06 0.94 -10.83
N PRO A 176 10.27 0.44 -11.15
CA PRO A 176 11.26 1.17 -11.93
C PRO A 176 10.79 1.58 -13.33
N ASP A 177 9.82 0.87 -13.89
CA ASP A 177 9.13 1.20 -15.14
C ASP A 177 8.11 2.34 -14.99
N GLY A 178 7.89 2.85 -13.77
CA GLY A 178 6.93 3.90 -13.42
C GLY A 178 5.49 3.41 -13.33
N LYS A 179 5.26 2.12 -13.34
CA LYS A 179 3.91 1.55 -13.19
C LYS A 179 3.62 1.18 -11.74
N PRO A 180 2.41 1.47 -11.24
CA PRO A 180 1.97 0.95 -9.96
C PRO A 180 2.03 -0.59 -9.94
N GLN A 181 2.57 -1.13 -8.87
CA GLN A 181 2.80 -2.57 -8.69
C GLN A 181 1.94 -3.17 -7.60
N LYS A 182 1.79 -2.45 -6.50
CA LYS A 182 1.05 -2.91 -5.31
C LYS A 182 0.69 -1.74 -4.42
N THR A 183 -0.42 -1.88 -3.69
CA THR A 183 -0.78 -1.01 -2.57
C THR A 183 -0.66 -1.76 -1.24
N PHE A 184 -0.33 -1.03 -0.20
CA PHE A 184 -0.28 -1.52 1.17
C PHE A 184 -1.11 -0.60 2.06
N PRO A 185 -1.90 -1.13 2.99
CA PRO A 185 -2.63 -0.31 3.94
C PRO A 185 -1.67 0.44 4.87
N HIS A 186 -2.11 1.58 5.43
CA HIS A 186 -1.28 2.44 6.29
C HIS A 186 -0.71 1.74 7.53
N ASP A 187 -1.38 0.71 8.03
CA ASP A 187 -0.99 -0.10 9.19
C ASP A 187 -0.14 -1.33 8.82
N THR A 188 0.34 -1.38 7.57
CA THR A 188 1.19 -2.49 7.11
C THR A 188 2.48 -2.60 7.92
N ASN A 189 2.93 -3.85 8.14
CA ASN A 189 4.24 -4.10 8.71
C ASN A 189 5.36 -3.75 7.71
N THR A 190 6.56 -3.46 8.24
CA THR A 190 7.74 -3.17 7.42
C THR A 190 8.17 -4.35 6.54
N VAL A 191 8.01 -5.60 7.03
CA VAL A 191 8.49 -6.81 6.35
C VAL A 191 7.90 -7.00 4.95
N PRO A 192 6.57 -7.02 4.75
CA PRO A 192 6.00 -7.21 3.41
C PRO A 192 6.28 -6.03 2.47
N LEU A 193 6.38 -4.80 2.98
CA LEU A 193 6.70 -3.63 2.18
C LEU A 193 8.16 -3.66 1.72
N LEU A 194 9.10 -3.97 2.61
CA LEU A 194 10.52 -4.14 2.30
C LEU A 194 10.74 -5.27 1.29
N ALA A 195 10.09 -6.42 1.48
CA ALA A 195 10.19 -7.55 0.55
C ALA A 195 9.73 -7.18 -0.86
N GLN A 196 8.63 -6.41 -0.99
CA GLN A 196 8.15 -5.94 -2.29
C GLN A 196 9.16 -5.01 -2.96
N ILE A 197 9.74 -4.06 -2.21
CA ILE A 197 10.76 -3.13 -2.74
C ILE A 197 11.98 -3.92 -3.22
N LYS A 198 12.53 -4.80 -2.39
CA LYS A 198 13.71 -5.61 -2.75
C LYS A 198 13.46 -6.46 -3.99
N ARG A 199 12.29 -7.08 -4.11
CA ARG A 199 11.91 -7.83 -5.30
C ARG A 199 11.97 -6.96 -6.57
N LEU A 200 11.49 -5.72 -6.52
CA LEU A 200 11.49 -4.80 -7.66
C LEU A 200 12.90 -4.28 -8.01
N LEU A 201 13.79 -4.18 -7.02
CA LEU A 201 15.16 -3.73 -7.22
C LEU A 201 16.06 -4.81 -7.88
N VAL A 202 15.71 -6.10 -7.75
CA VAL A 202 16.47 -7.24 -8.33
C VAL A 202 16.10 -7.48 -9.79
N VAL A 203 14.89 -7.19 -10.21
CA VAL A 203 14.35 -7.51 -11.55
C VAL A 203 14.87 -6.56 -12.64
N ASN A 204 15.71 -5.54 -12.29
CA ASN A 204 16.26 -4.55 -13.24
C ASN A 204 17.77 -4.44 -13.16
#